data_f159dbb832ae2768045edaa87608a628
#
_entry.id   f159dbb832ae2768045edaa87608a628
#
_cell.length_a   1.000
_cell.length_b   1.000
_cell.length_c   1.000
_cell.angle_alpha   90.00
_cell.angle_beta   90.00
_cell.angle_gamma   90.00
#
_symmetry.space_group_name_H-M   'P 1'
#
loop_
_entity.id
_entity.type
_entity.pdbx_description
1 polymer ?
#
loop_
_entity_poly.entity_id
_entity_poly.type
_entity_poly.pdbx_seq_one_letter_code
_entity_poly.pdbx_strand_id
1 'polypeptide(L)'
;MALFLIIPLVIAVPIGIYLYHFLKRVFAFWGMDEKKKSGKIFAVIAAVVITLFAINIWGIAAVIILHVIIISLLLDLIYLLIKKGKFKEKIKFLSDKRLANLYRCGLVPLIASFLILGYGYYNMTHVREKDYTIHTEKNISRDYKVAMLSDLHFETTMDAKKLAEYCEKIEAEKPDMLLLCGDIVDESTSETGIREALRILGSVKTTYGVYYVYGNHERGVYRTGGSYMFPSDTEPGEGKLREQATKAGIHMLTDEVITFNDEFTLAGRVDRSFASRSSTKELLNETDGSDFILLMDHQPVELQENQEAGVDLQLSGHTHGGQIWPIGLISDMLGFGELNYGYQKSGNFQIAVSSGIAGWGYPIRTGCHSEYLMLTITK
;
A
#
# COMPACT_ATOMS: atom_id res chain seq x y z
N MET A 1 -6.82 22.65 -0.15
CA MET A 1 -7.63 22.54 1.09
C MET A 1 -9.13 22.38 0.83
N ALA A 2 -9.78 23.24 0.03
CA ALA A 2 -11.23 23.10 -0.24
C ALA A 2 -11.63 21.75 -0.87
N LEU A 3 -10.85 21.22 -1.80
CA LEU A 3 -11.15 19.93 -2.49
C LEU A 3 -11.19 18.74 -1.53
N PHE A 4 -10.30 18.70 -0.54
CA PHE A 4 -10.25 17.62 0.48
C PHE A 4 -11.43 17.63 1.46
N LEU A 5 -12.09 18.76 1.63
CA LEU A 5 -13.32 18.88 2.43
C LEU A 5 -14.57 18.61 1.58
N ILE A 6 -14.53 18.95 0.29
CA ILE A 6 -15.69 18.82 -0.61
C ILE A 6 -15.87 17.35 -1.05
N ILE A 7 -14.80 16.62 -1.38
CA ILE A 7 -14.89 15.23 -1.84
C ILE A 7 -15.58 14.32 -0.80
N PRO A 8 -15.19 14.31 0.50
CA PRO A 8 -15.88 13.50 1.50
C PRO A 8 -17.36 13.88 1.65
N LEU A 9 -17.71 15.17 1.55
CA LEU A 9 -19.10 15.63 1.62
C LEU A 9 -19.92 15.19 0.41
N VAL A 10 -19.37 15.26 -0.80
CA VAL A 10 -20.04 14.81 -2.03
C VAL A 10 -20.28 13.30 -1.99
N ILE A 11 -19.33 12.52 -1.45
CA ILE A 11 -19.46 11.08 -1.29
C ILE A 11 -20.43 10.73 -0.15
N ALA A 12 -20.47 11.51 0.92
CA ALA A 12 -21.33 11.27 2.08
C ALA A 12 -22.83 11.30 1.73
N VAL A 13 -23.24 12.16 0.80
CA VAL A 13 -24.65 12.27 0.41
C VAL A 13 -25.21 10.96 -0.20
N PRO A 14 -24.63 10.37 -1.28
CA PRO A 14 -25.09 9.10 -1.82
C PRO A 14 -24.95 7.96 -0.81
N ILE A 15 -23.91 7.93 0.01
CA ILE A 15 -23.74 6.96 1.11
C ILE A 15 -24.92 7.06 2.08
N GLY A 16 -25.24 8.26 2.55
CA GLY A 16 -26.34 8.47 3.48
C GLY A 16 -27.70 8.08 2.92
N ILE A 17 -27.96 8.40 1.66
CA ILE A 17 -29.19 7.98 0.95
C ILE A 17 -29.27 6.45 0.86
N TYR A 18 -28.18 5.80 0.47
CA TYR A 18 -28.14 4.34 0.38
C TYR A 18 -28.33 3.69 1.75
N LEU A 19 -27.62 4.15 2.76
CA LEU A 19 -27.76 3.66 4.15
C LEU A 19 -29.17 3.82 4.69
N TYR A 20 -29.83 4.93 4.41
CA TYR A 20 -31.24 5.13 4.79
C TYR A 20 -32.13 4.01 4.20
N HIS A 21 -32.02 3.72 2.91
CA HIS A 21 -32.81 2.67 2.29
C HIS A 21 -32.46 1.27 2.79
N PHE A 22 -31.17 1.00 2.98
CA PHE A 22 -30.68 -0.25 3.55
C PHE A 22 -31.23 -0.47 4.98
N LEU A 23 -31.04 0.52 5.86
CA LEU A 23 -31.47 0.44 7.26
C LEU A 23 -33.00 0.36 7.38
N LYS A 24 -33.72 1.10 6.57
CA LYS A 24 -35.19 1.04 6.52
C LYS A 24 -35.65 -0.38 6.21
N ARG A 25 -35.03 -1.05 5.22
CA ARG A 25 -35.33 -2.45 4.87
C ARG A 25 -35.01 -3.42 6.00
N VAL A 26 -33.85 -3.24 6.66
CA VAL A 26 -33.39 -4.07 7.76
C VAL A 26 -34.31 -3.89 8.98
N PHE A 27 -34.61 -2.66 9.37
CA PHE A 27 -35.49 -2.36 10.51
C PHE A 27 -36.91 -2.88 10.30
N ALA A 28 -37.43 -2.78 9.06
CA ALA A 28 -38.73 -3.36 8.73
C ALA A 28 -38.75 -4.89 8.89
N PHE A 29 -37.66 -5.57 8.53
CA PHE A 29 -37.51 -7.01 8.75
C PHE A 29 -37.53 -7.39 10.24
N TRP A 30 -36.88 -6.56 11.08
CA TRP A 30 -36.80 -6.77 12.52
C TRP A 30 -38.01 -6.21 13.31
N GLY A 31 -39.11 -5.87 12.62
CA GLY A 31 -40.39 -5.53 13.21
C GLY A 31 -40.64 -4.04 13.45
N MET A 32 -39.74 -3.15 12.98
CA MET A 32 -40.01 -1.72 13.03
C MET A 32 -41.00 -1.34 11.93
N ASP A 33 -42.07 -0.62 12.29
CA ASP A 33 -43.05 -0.13 11.33
C ASP A 33 -42.45 1.01 10.47
N GLU A 34 -42.02 0.67 9.26
CA GLU A 34 -41.40 1.60 8.31
C GLU A 34 -42.37 2.69 7.80
N LYS A 35 -43.67 2.52 7.99
CA LYS A 35 -44.71 3.50 7.61
C LYS A 35 -44.89 4.56 8.66
N LYS A 36 -44.63 4.25 9.94
CA LYS A 36 -44.71 5.21 11.04
C LYS A 36 -43.63 6.30 10.93
N LYS A 37 -43.99 7.52 11.28
CA LYS A 37 -43.08 8.68 11.31
C LYS A 37 -41.85 8.42 12.19
N SER A 38 -42.02 7.77 13.34
CA SER A 38 -40.95 7.40 14.26
C SER A 38 -39.93 6.43 13.62
N GLY A 39 -40.39 5.41 12.89
CA GLY A 39 -39.51 4.46 12.21
C GLY A 39 -38.69 5.12 11.11
N LYS A 40 -39.30 6.05 10.35
CA LYS A 40 -38.57 6.83 9.33
C LYS A 40 -37.51 7.74 9.95
N ILE A 41 -37.86 8.47 11.04
CA ILE A 41 -36.94 9.36 11.75
C ILE A 41 -35.77 8.55 12.31
N PHE A 42 -36.02 7.41 12.93
CA PHE A 42 -34.95 6.53 13.43
C PHE A 42 -34.00 6.06 12.34
N ALA A 43 -34.53 5.64 11.18
CA ALA A 43 -33.70 5.23 10.06
C ALA A 43 -32.85 6.38 9.49
N VAL A 44 -33.39 7.60 9.45
CA VAL A 44 -32.64 8.80 9.05
C VAL A 44 -31.50 9.10 10.04
N ILE A 45 -31.81 9.13 11.33
CA ILE A 45 -30.80 9.40 12.36
C ILE A 45 -29.68 8.36 12.30
N ALA A 46 -30.01 7.07 12.22
CA ALA A 46 -29.05 6.00 12.13
C ALA A 46 -28.18 6.13 10.86
N ALA A 47 -28.79 6.42 9.70
CA ALA A 47 -28.05 6.63 8.46
C ALA A 47 -27.09 7.81 8.55
N VAL A 48 -27.53 8.95 9.11
CA VAL A 48 -26.67 10.13 9.32
C VAL A 48 -25.51 9.80 10.24
N VAL A 49 -25.77 9.18 11.39
CA VAL A 49 -24.72 8.83 12.36
C VAL A 49 -23.68 7.90 11.71
N ILE A 50 -24.11 6.84 11.01
CA ILE A 50 -23.19 5.93 10.33
C ILE A 50 -22.41 6.66 9.23
N THR A 51 -23.07 7.54 8.47
CA THR A 51 -22.40 8.32 7.41
C THR A 51 -21.32 9.23 7.99
N LEU A 52 -21.52 9.83 9.16
CA LEU A 52 -20.50 10.66 9.81
C LEU A 52 -19.22 9.88 10.12
N PHE A 53 -19.33 8.61 10.52
CA PHE A 53 -18.16 7.73 10.68
C PHE A 53 -17.48 7.35 9.36
N ALA A 54 -18.21 7.40 8.24
CA ALA A 54 -17.66 7.12 6.92
C ALA A 54 -16.95 8.32 6.27
N ILE A 55 -17.13 9.54 6.79
CA ILE A 55 -16.47 10.75 6.27
C ILE A 55 -14.96 10.70 6.45
N ASN A 56 -14.50 10.16 7.58
CA ASN A 56 -13.07 9.93 7.77
C ASN A 56 -12.64 8.69 6.99
N ILE A 57 -12.38 8.87 5.70
CA ILE A 57 -11.98 7.78 4.77
C ILE A 57 -10.66 7.08 5.17
N TRP A 58 -9.86 7.71 6.04
CA TRP A 58 -8.62 7.17 6.58
C TRP A 58 -8.84 6.36 7.87
N GLY A 59 -10.08 6.28 8.35
CA GLY A 59 -10.44 5.56 9.57
C GLY A 59 -10.96 4.16 9.31
N ILE A 60 -10.68 3.22 10.22
CA ILE A 60 -11.17 1.83 10.17
C ILE A 60 -12.71 1.74 10.04
N ALA A 61 -13.43 2.69 10.66
CA ALA A 61 -14.90 2.74 10.59
C ALA A 61 -15.39 2.96 9.15
N ALA A 62 -14.73 3.86 8.39
CA ALA A 62 -15.06 4.08 6.99
C ALA A 62 -14.81 2.82 6.15
N VAL A 63 -13.68 2.14 6.38
CA VAL A 63 -13.35 0.87 5.69
C VAL A 63 -14.44 -0.17 5.93
N ILE A 64 -14.88 -0.37 7.18
CA ILE A 64 -15.97 -1.31 7.53
C ILE A 64 -17.27 -0.92 6.83
N ILE A 65 -17.68 0.33 6.94
CA ILE A 65 -18.94 0.84 6.38
C ILE A 65 -18.94 0.68 4.85
N LEU A 66 -17.85 1.07 4.18
CA LEU A 66 -17.73 0.96 2.73
C LEU A 66 -17.79 -0.49 2.24
N HIS A 67 -17.16 -1.45 2.94
CA HIS A 67 -17.28 -2.86 2.60
C HIS A 67 -18.72 -3.36 2.73
N VAL A 68 -19.43 -3.01 3.81
CA VAL A 68 -20.84 -3.35 3.98
C VAL A 68 -21.69 -2.77 2.86
N ILE A 69 -21.44 -1.52 2.46
CA ILE A 69 -22.17 -0.85 1.37
C ILE A 69 -21.88 -1.55 0.03
N ILE A 70 -20.62 -1.79 -0.32
CA ILE A 70 -20.23 -2.42 -1.59
C ILE A 70 -20.87 -3.83 -1.70
N ILE A 71 -20.76 -4.63 -0.66
CA ILE A 71 -21.35 -5.98 -0.64
C ILE A 71 -22.88 -5.90 -0.73
N SER A 72 -23.50 -4.94 -0.02
CA SER A 72 -24.94 -4.75 -0.10
C SER A 72 -25.39 -4.33 -1.50
N LEU A 73 -24.65 -3.43 -2.16
CA LEU A 73 -24.93 -3.01 -3.55
C LEU A 73 -24.80 -4.17 -4.55
N LEU A 74 -23.76 -5.01 -4.38
CA LEU A 74 -23.62 -6.23 -5.20
C LEU A 74 -24.79 -7.19 -5.00
N LEU A 75 -25.24 -7.37 -3.77
CA LEU A 75 -26.43 -8.21 -3.48
C LEU A 75 -27.71 -7.59 -4.05
N ASP A 76 -27.86 -6.26 -3.98
CA ASP A 76 -28.99 -5.55 -4.58
C ASP A 76 -29.00 -5.73 -6.10
N LEU A 77 -27.84 -5.62 -6.76
CA LEU A 77 -27.69 -5.85 -8.19
C LEU A 77 -28.04 -7.30 -8.57
N ILE A 78 -27.48 -8.28 -7.84
CA ILE A 78 -27.77 -9.71 -8.05
C ILE A 78 -29.27 -9.97 -7.89
N TYR A 79 -29.89 -9.44 -6.84
CA TYR A 79 -31.34 -9.58 -6.61
C TYR A 79 -32.17 -8.98 -7.77
N LEU A 80 -31.78 -7.80 -8.27
CA LEU A 80 -32.45 -7.16 -9.42
C LEU A 80 -32.30 -7.96 -10.70
N LEU A 81 -31.12 -8.50 -10.99
CA LEU A 81 -30.85 -9.32 -12.18
C LEU A 81 -31.64 -10.61 -12.15
N ILE A 82 -31.75 -11.26 -10.99
CA ILE A 82 -32.56 -12.48 -10.81
C ILE A 82 -34.04 -12.16 -10.98
N LYS A 83 -34.53 -11.06 -10.42
CA LYS A 83 -35.94 -10.68 -10.47
C LYS A 83 -36.38 -10.28 -11.87
N LYS A 84 -35.54 -9.65 -12.68
CA LYS A 84 -35.85 -9.11 -14.01
C LYS A 84 -35.48 -10.04 -15.17
N GLY A 85 -34.65 -11.05 -14.98
CA GLY A 85 -34.05 -11.83 -16.05
C GLY A 85 -34.73 -13.18 -16.34
N LYS A 86 -34.37 -13.76 -17.51
CA LYS A 86 -34.67 -15.15 -17.90
C LYS A 86 -34.12 -16.21 -16.92
N PHE A 87 -33.35 -15.81 -15.93
CA PHE A 87 -32.82 -16.64 -14.86
C PHE A 87 -33.88 -17.04 -13.81
N LYS A 88 -35.03 -16.35 -13.77
CA LYS A 88 -36.09 -16.60 -12.79
C LYS A 88 -36.59 -18.05 -12.82
N GLU A 89 -36.64 -18.68 -14.02
CA GLU A 89 -37.07 -20.07 -14.16
C GLU A 89 -35.98 -21.09 -13.78
N LYS A 90 -34.71 -20.73 -13.97
CA LYS A 90 -33.57 -21.63 -13.66
C LYS A 90 -33.18 -21.64 -12.17
N ILE A 91 -33.54 -20.61 -11.42
CA ILE A 91 -33.17 -20.48 -10.00
C ILE A 91 -34.46 -20.51 -9.14
N LYS A 92 -35.21 -21.58 -9.21
CA LYS A 92 -36.38 -21.82 -8.33
C LYS A 92 -36.01 -21.72 -6.84
N PHE A 93 -34.80 -22.07 -6.49
CA PHE A 93 -34.24 -21.97 -5.16
C PHE A 93 -34.14 -20.50 -4.64
N LEU A 94 -33.93 -19.52 -5.53
CA LEU A 94 -33.83 -18.10 -5.19
C LEU A 94 -35.17 -17.36 -5.07
N SER A 95 -36.27 -17.98 -5.48
CA SER A 95 -37.64 -17.48 -5.27
C SER A 95 -38.18 -17.83 -3.88
N ASP A 96 -37.46 -18.61 -3.09
CA ASP A 96 -37.89 -19.05 -1.78
C ASP A 96 -37.89 -17.85 -0.78
N LYS A 97 -38.93 -17.79 0.02
CA LYS A 97 -39.17 -16.83 1.10
C LYS A 97 -37.94 -16.72 2.04
N ARG A 98 -37.16 -17.79 2.18
CA ARG A 98 -35.95 -17.86 2.99
C ARG A 98 -34.84 -16.93 2.46
N LEU A 99 -34.59 -16.92 1.16
CA LEU A 99 -33.58 -16.11 0.53
C LEU A 99 -33.96 -14.62 0.56
N ALA A 100 -35.23 -14.30 0.35
CA ALA A 100 -35.76 -12.97 0.52
C ALA A 100 -35.55 -12.46 1.98
N ASN A 101 -35.73 -13.35 2.95
CA ASN A 101 -35.53 -13.03 4.35
C ASN A 101 -34.03 -12.82 4.67
N LEU A 102 -33.11 -13.65 4.15
CA LEU A 102 -31.67 -13.47 4.28
C LEU A 102 -31.19 -12.14 3.68
N TYR A 103 -31.73 -11.76 2.53
CA TYR A 103 -31.45 -10.46 1.94
C TYR A 103 -31.99 -9.30 2.79
N ARG A 104 -33.20 -9.44 3.33
CA ARG A 104 -33.89 -8.38 4.09
C ARG A 104 -33.33 -8.18 5.50
N CYS A 105 -32.83 -9.23 6.13
CA CYS A 105 -32.31 -9.14 7.51
C CYS A 105 -31.02 -8.31 7.64
N GLY A 106 -30.30 -8.05 6.54
CA GLY A 106 -29.05 -7.29 6.54
C GLY A 106 -27.83 -8.04 7.10
N LEU A 107 -27.98 -9.31 7.50
CA LEU A 107 -26.88 -10.07 8.10
C LEU A 107 -25.85 -10.52 7.07
N VAL A 108 -26.28 -10.82 5.83
CA VAL A 108 -25.37 -11.32 4.78
C VAL A 108 -24.24 -10.33 4.49
N PRO A 109 -24.50 -9.04 4.18
CA PRO A 109 -23.40 -8.09 3.95
C PRO A 109 -22.54 -7.85 5.19
N LEU A 110 -23.12 -7.88 6.39
CA LEU A 110 -22.37 -7.75 7.63
C LEU A 110 -21.39 -8.92 7.83
N ILE A 111 -21.88 -10.15 7.76
CA ILE A 111 -21.04 -11.35 7.95
C ILE A 111 -19.98 -11.43 6.86
N ALA A 112 -20.33 -11.20 5.59
CA ALA A 112 -19.38 -11.21 4.49
C ALA A 112 -18.29 -10.12 4.68
N SER A 113 -18.68 -8.91 5.11
CA SER A 113 -17.71 -7.85 5.43
C SER A 113 -16.77 -8.25 6.56
N PHE A 114 -17.29 -8.83 7.64
CA PHE A 114 -16.45 -9.31 8.75
C PHE A 114 -15.46 -10.39 8.31
N LEU A 115 -15.88 -11.32 7.45
CA LEU A 115 -15.00 -12.37 6.93
C LEU A 115 -13.89 -11.78 6.03
N ILE A 116 -14.26 -10.84 5.13
CA ILE A 116 -13.30 -10.18 4.24
C ILE A 116 -12.32 -9.32 5.04
N LEU A 117 -12.81 -8.55 6.00
CA LEU A 117 -11.95 -7.70 6.83
C LEU A 117 -11.08 -8.54 7.78
N GLY A 118 -11.59 -9.64 8.33
CA GLY A 118 -10.80 -10.59 9.08
C GLY A 118 -9.67 -11.21 8.26
N TYR A 119 -9.97 -11.60 7.02
CA TYR A 119 -8.95 -12.05 6.08
C TYR A 119 -7.98 -10.91 5.71
N GLY A 120 -8.47 -9.68 5.56
CA GLY A 120 -7.64 -8.51 5.33
C GLY A 120 -6.69 -8.19 6.49
N TYR A 121 -7.13 -8.39 7.73
CA TYR A 121 -6.27 -8.31 8.91
C TYR A 121 -5.20 -9.43 8.91
N TYR A 122 -5.59 -10.64 8.55
CA TYR A 122 -4.64 -11.74 8.38
C TYR A 122 -3.58 -11.41 7.32
N ASN A 123 -3.98 -10.91 6.15
CA ASN A 123 -3.06 -10.51 5.08
C ASN A 123 -2.09 -9.38 5.50
N MET A 124 -2.55 -8.46 6.36
CA MET A 124 -1.72 -7.39 6.88
C MET A 124 -0.66 -7.89 7.87
N THR A 125 -1.05 -8.84 8.73
CA THR A 125 -0.20 -9.27 9.85
C THR A 125 0.70 -10.47 9.54
N HIS A 126 0.48 -11.14 8.40
CA HIS A 126 1.25 -12.30 7.94
C HIS A 126 2.01 -11.93 6.68
N VAL A 127 3.21 -11.38 6.87
CA VAL A 127 4.09 -10.99 5.77
C VAL A 127 4.59 -12.22 5.04
N ARG A 128 4.59 -12.15 3.71
CA ARG A 128 5.08 -13.21 2.82
C ARG A 128 6.41 -12.79 2.20
N GLU A 129 7.27 -13.77 2.04
CA GLU A 129 8.39 -13.63 1.13
C GLU A 129 7.90 -13.75 -0.30
N LYS A 130 8.38 -12.86 -1.17
CA LYS A 130 8.07 -12.87 -2.59
C LYS A 130 9.37 -12.92 -3.38
N ASP A 131 9.57 -14.02 -4.09
CA ASP A 131 10.78 -14.27 -4.87
C ASP A 131 10.63 -13.76 -6.31
N TYR A 132 11.71 -13.17 -6.82
CA TYR A 132 11.88 -12.87 -8.24
C TYR A 132 13.27 -13.28 -8.72
N THR A 133 13.33 -13.90 -9.90
CA THR A 133 14.58 -14.11 -10.63
C THR A 133 14.68 -13.07 -11.73
N ILE A 134 15.72 -12.27 -11.67
CA ILE A 134 16.00 -11.16 -12.59
C ILE A 134 17.11 -11.61 -13.51
N HIS A 135 16.77 -11.87 -14.77
CA HIS A 135 17.76 -12.24 -15.79
C HIS A 135 18.36 -11.00 -16.43
N THR A 136 19.68 -10.98 -16.56
CA THR A 136 20.43 -9.91 -17.24
C THR A 136 21.37 -10.46 -18.31
N GLU A 137 21.57 -9.68 -19.37
CA GLU A 137 22.59 -9.91 -20.39
C GLU A 137 23.93 -9.22 -20.02
N LYS A 138 23.95 -8.43 -18.94
CA LYS A 138 25.14 -7.74 -18.43
C LYS A 138 26.15 -8.76 -17.89
N ASN A 139 27.42 -8.38 -17.91
CA ASN A 139 28.48 -9.28 -17.48
C ASN A 139 28.70 -9.21 -15.98
N ILE A 140 27.91 -9.97 -15.22
CA ILE A 140 28.10 -10.17 -13.77
C ILE A 140 28.89 -11.45 -13.52
N SER A 141 29.81 -11.43 -12.54
CA SER A 141 30.71 -12.54 -12.22
C SER A 141 30.04 -13.67 -11.44
N ARG A 142 28.93 -13.38 -10.78
CA ARG A 142 28.14 -14.29 -9.96
C ARG A 142 26.69 -13.81 -9.84
N ASP A 143 25.84 -14.66 -9.30
CA ASP A 143 24.50 -14.24 -8.91
C ASP A 143 24.57 -13.30 -7.69
N TYR A 144 23.68 -12.28 -7.68
CA TYR A 144 23.48 -11.38 -6.56
C TYR A 144 22.12 -11.62 -5.91
N LYS A 145 22.10 -11.78 -4.60
CA LYS A 145 20.86 -11.93 -3.82
C LYS A 145 20.53 -10.63 -3.10
N VAL A 146 19.42 -10.03 -3.42
CA VAL A 146 18.99 -8.73 -2.92
C VAL A 146 17.69 -8.89 -2.13
N ALA A 147 17.68 -8.46 -0.87
CA ALA A 147 16.45 -8.31 -0.10
C ALA A 147 15.92 -6.89 -0.22
N MET A 148 14.61 -6.72 -0.38
CA MET A 148 13.97 -5.41 -0.41
C MET A 148 12.82 -5.33 0.58
N LEU A 149 12.80 -4.26 1.35
CA LEU A 149 11.71 -3.82 2.22
C LEU A 149 11.23 -2.43 1.81
N SER A 150 9.93 -2.20 1.84
CA SER A 150 9.33 -0.87 1.69
C SER A 150 8.08 -0.75 2.57
N ASP A 151 7.61 0.47 2.76
CA ASP A 151 6.29 0.75 3.33
C ASP A 151 6.07 0.06 4.69
N LEU A 152 7.03 0.20 5.57
CA LEU A 152 6.99 -0.38 6.92
C LEU A 152 6.08 0.44 7.83
N HIS A 153 6.08 1.78 7.72
CA HIS A 153 5.31 2.69 8.58
C HIS A 153 5.37 2.23 10.04
N PHE A 154 6.59 2.14 10.57
CA PHE A 154 6.85 1.52 11.86
C PHE A 154 5.98 2.09 12.98
N GLU A 155 5.51 1.23 13.88
CA GLU A 155 4.50 1.48 14.93
C GLU A 155 3.05 1.58 14.43
N THR A 156 2.78 1.61 13.11
CA THR A 156 1.39 1.63 12.63
C THR A 156 0.74 0.24 12.68
N THR A 157 1.39 -0.77 12.09
CA THR A 157 0.86 -2.15 12.05
C THR A 157 1.90 -3.22 12.40
N MET A 158 3.17 -2.83 12.52
CA MET A 158 4.29 -3.70 12.86
C MET A 158 5.07 -3.14 14.05
N ASP A 159 5.28 -3.97 15.06
CA ASP A 159 6.11 -3.66 16.22
C ASP A 159 7.55 -4.16 16.05
N ALA A 160 8.43 -3.76 16.98
CA ALA A 160 9.84 -4.11 16.96
C ALA A 160 10.10 -5.63 16.98
N LYS A 161 9.29 -6.39 17.71
CA LYS A 161 9.45 -7.84 17.80
C LYS A 161 9.20 -8.51 16.45
N LYS A 162 8.09 -8.15 15.79
CA LYS A 162 7.76 -8.68 14.47
C LYS A 162 8.77 -8.26 13.41
N LEU A 163 9.20 -6.99 13.44
CA LEU A 163 10.24 -6.53 12.53
C LEU A 163 11.52 -7.35 12.69
N ALA A 164 11.97 -7.58 13.92
CA ALA A 164 13.15 -8.41 14.20
C ALA A 164 12.97 -9.85 13.68
N GLU A 165 11.80 -10.47 13.89
CA GLU A 165 11.49 -11.81 13.37
C GLU A 165 11.58 -11.89 11.83
N TYR A 166 11.18 -10.84 11.10
CA TYR A 166 11.32 -10.80 9.64
C TYR A 166 12.75 -10.49 9.22
N CYS A 167 13.47 -9.63 9.94
CA CYS A 167 14.90 -9.39 9.70
C CYS A 167 15.73 -10.68 9.89
N GLU A 168 15.43 -11.51 10.90
CA GLU A 168 16.07 -12.81 11.09
C GLU A 168 15.81 -13.77 9.91
N LYS A 169 14.59 -13.78 9.35
CA LYS A 169 14.28 -14.58 8.16
C LYS A 169 15.05 -14.11 6.95
N ILE A 170 15.10 -12.79 6.72
CA ILE A 170 15.86 -12.18 5.63
C ILE A 170 17.37 -12.51 5.78
N GLU A 171 17.93 -12.37 6.99
CA GLU A 171 19.35 -12.69 7.25
C GLU A 171 19.64 -14.18 7.02
N ALA A 172 18.72 -15.08 7.32
CA ALA A 172 18.87 -16.52 7.09
C ALA A 172 19.03 -16.85 5.59
N GLU A 173 18.44 -16.04 4.71
CA GLU A 173 18.58 -16.16 3.26
C GLU A 173 19.93 -15.64 2.74
N LYS A 174 20.76 -15.05 3.60
CA LYS A 174 22.10 -14.51 3.30
C LYS A 174 22.11 -13.56 2.10
N PRO A 175 21.33 -12.48 2.13
CA PRO A 175 21.33 -11.53 1.03
C PRO A 175 22.68 -10.80 0.94
N ASP A 176 23.05 -10.42 -0.27
CA ASP A 176 24.22 -9.59 -0.52
C ASP A 176 24.00 -8.15 -0.03
N MET A 177 22.77 -7.65 -0.14
CA MET A 177 22.36 -6.35 0.35
C MET A 177 20.90 -6.32 0.80
N LEU A 178 20.58 -5.43 1.73
CA LEU A 178 19.21 -5.11 2.12
C LEU A 178 18.88 -3.69 1.65
N LEU A 179 17.83 -3.56 0.84
CA LEU A 179 17.38 -2.32 0.25
C LEU A 179 16.08 -1.86 0.91
N LEU A 180 16.08 -0.70 1.55
CA LEU A 180 14.95 -0.05 2.18
C LEU A 180 14.40 1.01 1.22
N CYS A 181 13.34 0.66 0.49
CA CYS A 181 12.80 1.48 -0.58
C CYS A 181 11.70 2.43 -0.11
N GLY A 182 11.99 3.23 0.93
CA GLY A 182 11.12 4.31 1.41
C GLY A 182 9.94 3.90 2.29
N ASP A 183 9.36 4.90 2.94
CA ASP A 183 8.24 4.79 3.88
C ASP A 183 8.48 3.75 5.00
N ILE A 184 9.73 3.73 5.50
CA ILE A 184 10.13 2.90 6.65
C ILE A 184 9.59 3.50 7.94
N VAL A 185 9.60 4.81 8.04
CA VAL A 185 9.03 5.59 9.14
C VAL A 185 8.15 6.71 8.57
N ASP A 186 7.20 7.19 9.36
CA ASP A 186 6.29 8.24 8.95
C ASP A 186 6.13 9.32 10.03
N GLU A 187 5.27 10.30 9.77
CA GLU A 187 5.00 11.43 10.67
C GLU A 187 4.37 11.01 12.01
N SER A 188 3.85 9.79 12.11
CA SER A 188 3.27 9.24 13.34
C SER A 188 4.26 8.40 14.15
N THR A 189 5.38 7.99 13.54
CA THR A 189 6.41 7.17 14.19
C THR A 189 7.10 7.97 15.29
N SER A 190 7.15 7.43 16.51
CA SER A 190 7.82 8.08 17.64
C SER A 190 9.34 8.17 17.44
N GLU A 191 9.99 9.17 18.06
CA GLU A 191 11.48 9.27 17.99
C GLU A 191 12.19 8.02 18.53
N THR A 192 11.59 7.34 19.51
CA THR A 192 12.10 6.06 20.01
C THR A 192 11.87 4.95 19.00
N GLY A 193 10.71 4.92 18.36
CA GLY A 193 10.39 3.98 17.30
C GLY A 193 11.30 4.10 16.08
N ILE A 194 11.60 5.33 15.65
CA ILE A 194 12.56 5.57 14.56
C ILE A 194 13.92 4.94 14.88
N ARG A 195 14.47 5.23 16.07
CA ARG A 195 15.75 4.65 16.48
C ARG A 195 15.71 3.13 16.59
N GLU A 196 14.61 2.57 17.06
CA GLU A 196 14.44 1.13 17.22
C GLU A 196 14.33 0.43 15.87
N ALA A 197 13.50 0.94 14.95
CA ALA A 197 13.39 0.42 13.61
C ALA A 197 14.72 0.42 12.86
N LEU A 198 15.41 1.55 12.86
CA LEU A 198 16.72 1.68 12.19
C LEU A 198 17.76 0.75 12.82
N ARG A 199 17.81 0.63 14.15
CA ARG A 199 18.70 -0.29 14.83
C ARG A 199 18.47 -1.75 14.43
N ILE A 200 17.19 -2.18 14.33
CA ILE A 200 16.83 -3.54 13.92
C ILE A 200 17.24 -3.77 12.46
N LEU A 201 16.86 -2.87 11.56
CA LEU A 201 17.16 -2.99 10.14
C LEU A 201 18.66 -2.93 9.85
N GLY A 202 19.39 -2.02 10.51
CA GLY A 202 20.84 -1.90 10.35
C GLY A 202 21.63 -3.07 10.96
N SER A 203 21.01 -3.90 11.81
CA SER A 203 21.67 -5.09 12.37
C SER A 203 21.64 -6.31 11.45
N VAL A 204 20.89 -6.26 10.35
CA VAL A 204 20.82 -7.36 9.38
C VAL A 204 22.16 -7.55 8.68
N LYS A 205 22.72 -8.75 8.75
CA LYS A 205 24.01 -9.06 8.13
C LYS A 205 23.85 -9.32 6.64
N THR A 206 24.60 -8.55 5.87
CA THR A 206 24.66 -8.64 4.42
C THR A 206 26.11 -8.49 3.96
N THR A 207 26.42 -8.87 2.72
CA THR A 207 27.77 -8.75 2.17
C THR A 207 28.18 -7.29 1.93
N TYR A 208 27.25 -6.47 1.39
CA TYR A 208 27.54 -5.10 0.97
C TYR A 208 26.87 -4.03 1.82
N GLY A 209 26.01 -4.40 2.77
CA GLY A 209 25.38 -3.45 3.69
C GLY A 209 23.88 -3.26 3.48
N VAL A 210 23.36 -2.26 4.21
CA VAL A 210 21.95 -1.87 4.18
C VAL A 210 21.86 -0.47 3.58
N TYR A 211 21.01 -0.30 2.58
CA TYR A 211 20.81 0.94 1.84
C TYR A 211 19.38 1.42 1.97
N TYR A 212 19.19 2.74 2.04
CA TYR A 212 17.90 3.35 2.28
C TYR A 212 17.68 4.57 1.39
N VAL A 213 16.55 4.63 0.67
CA VAL A 213 16.07 5.83 -0.03
C VAL A 213 14.83 6.38 0.66
N TYR A 214 14.65 7.69 0.63
CA TYR A 214 13.44 8.33 1.16
C TYR A 214 12.20 7.87 0.41
N GLY A 215 11.09 7.68 1.14
CA GLY A 215 9.75 7.74 0.61
C GLY A 215 9.11 9.10 0.88
N ASN A 216 7.85 9.24 0.50
CA ASN A 216 7.13 10.51 0.69
C ASN A 216 6.77 10.77 2.16
N HIS A 217 6.66 9.74 2.99
CA HIS A 217 6.35 9.87 4.41
C HIS A 217 7.53 10.31 5.27
N GLU A 218 8.76 9.95 4.94
CA GLU A 218 9.95 10.43 5.65
C GLU A 218 10.06 11.96 5.63
N ARG A 219 9.47 12.62 4.64
CA ARG A 219 9.39 14.08 4.56
C ARG A 219 8.63 14.70 5.72
N GLY A 220 7.71 13.96 6.35
CA GLY A 220 6.92 14.40 7.51
C GLY A 220 7.61 14.17 8.85
N VAL A 221 8.64 13.34 8.89
CA VAL A 221 9.33 12.93 10.12
C VAL A 221 10.06 14.11 10.77
N TYR A 222 9.96 14.19 12.10
CA TYR A 222 10.50 15.29 12.93
C TYR A 222 9.90 16.69 12.69
N ARG A 223 8.80 16.79 11.96
CA ARG A 223 8.12 18.09 11.79
C ARG A 223 7.22 18.40 12.96
N THR A 224 7.42 19.54 13.59
CA THR A 224 6.50 20.09 14.58
C THR A 224 5.50 21.02 13.91
N GLY A 225 4.21 20.64 13.91
CA GLY A 225 3.09 21.51 13.50
C GLY A 225 2.89 21.68 11.98
N GLY A 226 3.51 20.86 11.15
CA GLY A 226 3.34 20.93 9.68
C GLY A 226 2.29 19.94 9.16
N SER A 227 1.48 20.37 8.18
CA SER A 227 0.60 19.47 7.45
C SER A 227 1.43 18.64 6.46
N TYR A 228 1.20 17.33 6.43
CA TYR A 228 1.74 16.37 5.48
C TYR A 228 1.63 16.79 3.99
N MET A 229 0.65 17.61 3.66
CA MET A 229 0.34 18.03 2.28
C MET A 229 1.12 19.24 1.77
N PHE A 230 2.00 19.85 2.57
CA PHE A 230 2.74 21.02 2.12
C PHE A 230 4.24 20.71 2.02
N PRO A 231 4.90 21.20 0.94
CA PRO A 231 6.35 21.08 0.79
C PRO A 231 7.07 21.54 2.07
N SER A 232 7.99 20.74 2.58
CA SER A 232 8.93 21.21 3.57
C SER A 232 10.15 21.75 2.84
N ASP A 233 10.75 22.81 3.38
CA ASP A 233 12.05 23.32 2.93
C ASP A 233 13.22 22.43 3.41
N THR A 234 12.91 21.26 4.01
CA THR A 234 13.92 20.29 4.43
C THR A 234 14.41 19.52 3.22
N GLU A 235 15.66 19.74 2.86
CA GLU A 235 16.33 19.01 1.80
C GLU A 235 16.58 17.54 2.21
N PRO A 236 16.53 16.60 1.24
CA PRO A 236 16.90 15.21 1.48
C PRO A 236 18.34 15.13 1.96
N GLY A 237 18.57 14.32 2.98
CA GLY A 237 19.92 14.09 3.49
C GLY A 237 20.37 15.03 4.59
N GLU A 238 19.64 16.10 4.87
CA GLU A 238 19.88 16.95 6.02
C GLU A 238 18.87 16.61 7.13
N GLY A 239 19.35 16.21 8.30
CA GLY A 239 18.53 16.07 9.47
C GLY A 239 18.73 14.81 10.29
N LYS A 240 17.96 14.73 11.36
CA LYS A 240 18.04 13.68 12.38
C LYS A 240 17.87 12.26 11.83
N LEU A 241 17.06 12.07 10.78
CA LEU A 241 16.81 10.73 10.22
C LEU A 241 18.07 10.15 9.60
N ARG A 242 18.76 10.93 8.75
CA ARG A 242 20.04 10.50 8.15
C ARG A 242 21.10 10.22 9.21
N GLU A 243 21.18 11.08 10.23
CA GLU A 243 22.09 10.88 11.36
C GLU A 243 21.80 9.57 12.11
N GLN A 244 20.53 9.27 12.37
CA GLN A 244 20.11 8.03 13.05
C GLN A 244 20.36 6.80 12.18
N ALA A 245 20.07 6.87 10.88
CA ALA A 245 20.34 5.79 9.94
C ALA A 245 21.86 5.49 9.87
N THR A 246 22.69 6.52 9.75
CA THR A 246 24.15 6.36 9.75
C THR A 246 24.67 5.74 11.05
N LYS A 247 24.14 6.15 12.21
CA LYS A 247 24.48 5.53 13.52
C LYS A 247 24.07 4.06 13.60
N ALA A 248 23.02 3.68 12.88
CA ALA A 248 22.57 2.29 12.79
C ALA A 248 23.34 1.46 11.72
N GLY A 249 24.29 2.05 11.00
CA GLY A 249 25.04 1.38 9.94
C GLY A 249 24.29 1.30 8.60
N ILE A 250 23.27 2.14 8.42
CA ILE A 250 22.46 2.19 7.18
C ILE A 250 22.98 3.36 6.31
N HIS A 251 23.24 3.08 5.05
CA HIS A 251 23.63 4.08 4.04
C HIS A 251 22.38 4.69 3.39
N MET A 252 22.10 5.95 3.66
CA MET A 252 21.02 6.66 2.97
C MET A 252 21.53 7.23 1.65
N LEU A 253 20.87 6.83 0.56
CA LEU A 253 21.19 7.32 -0.79
C LEU A 253 20.24 8.48 -1.14
N THR A 254 20.82 9.61 -1.52
CA THR A 254 20.10 10.84 -1.87
C THR A 254 20.59 11.38 -3.21
N ASP A 255 20.09 10.83 -4.30
CA ASP A 255 20.61 10.97 -5.65
C ASP A 255 22.10 10.57 -5.71
N GLU A 256 22.40 9.40 -5.17
CA GLU A 256 23.74 8.86 -5.04
C GLU A 256 23.86 7.51 -5.76
N VAL A 257 25.06 7.20 -6.24
CA VAL A 257 25.39 5.97 -6.97
C VAL A 257 26.59 5.30 -6.31
N ILE A 258 26.52 3.97 -6.16
CA ILE A 258 27.61 3.15 -5.63
C ILE A 258 27.83 1.97 -6.56
N THR A 259 29.07 1.73 -7.00
CA THR A 259 29.44 0.59 -7.80
C THR A 259 30.16 -0.47 -6.98
N PHE A 260 29.79 -1.72 -7.17
CA PHE A 260 30.36 -2.90 -6.53
C PHE A 260 31.08 -3.77 -7.56
N ASN A 261 32.32 -4.13 -7.28
CA ASN A 261 33.12 -5.05 -8.10
C ASN A 261 33.27 -4.64 -9.57
N ASP A 262 33.05 -3.38 -9.91
CA ASP A 262 33.05 -2.85 -11.28
C ASP A 262 32.09 -3.61 -12.23
N GLU A 263 30.97 -4.10 -11.72
CA GLU A 263 29.96 -4.86 -12.48
C GLU A 263 28.52 -4.64 -12.05
N PHE A 264 28.30 -4.08 -10.84
CA PHE A 264 26.98 -3.87 -10.26
C PHE A 264 26.88 -2.47 -9.69
N THR A 265 25.98 -1.68 -10.21
CA THR A 265 25.73 -0.30 -9.79
C THR A 265 24.39 -0.19 -9.09
N LEU A 266 24.42 0.30 -7.82
CA LEU A 266 23.26 0.65 -7.03
C LEU A 266 23.06 2.16 -7.09
N ALA A 267 21.92 2.61 -7.62
CA ALA A 267 21.52 4.00 -7.65
C ALA A 267 20.33 4.22 -6.71
N GLY A 268 20.41 5.21 -5.85
CA GLY A 268 19.32 5.60 -4.95
C GLY A 268 18.81 6.99 -5.26
N ARG A 269 17.53 7.08 -5.63
CA ARG A 269 16.89 8.35 -6.00
C ARG A 269 16.14 8.96 -4.82
N VAL A 270 16.20 10.28 -4.74
CA VAL A 270 15.36 11.07 -3.85
C VAL A 270 13.89 10.93 -4.28
N ASP A 271 12.97 10.75 -3.32
CA ASP A 271 11.56 10.60 -3.62
C ASP A 271 10.99 11.79 -4.40
N ARG A 272 10.06 11.50 -5.30
CA ARG A 272 9.40 12.51 -6.15
C ARG A 272 8.73 13.65 -5.38
N SER A 273 8.39 13.47 -4.11
CA SER A 273 7.81 14.51 -3.27
C SER A 273 8.77 15.64 -2.89
N PHE A 274 10.09 15.46 -3.11
CA PHE A 274 11.11 16.47 -2.85
C PHE A 274 11.43 17.29 -4.10
N ALA A 275 11.73 18.58 -3.90
CA ALA A 275 11.98 19.50 -5.02
C ALA A 275 13.36 19.33 -5.66
N SER A 276 14.34 18.80 -4.91
CA SER A 276 15.75 18.65 -5.31
C SER A 276 16.06 17.37 -6.06
N ARG A 277 15.05 16.58 -6.45
CA ARG A 277 15.24 15.30 -7.15
C ARG A 277 15.95 15.47 -8.50
N SER A 278 17.06 14.76 -8.70
CA SER A 278 17.75 14.65 -9.98
C SER A 278 16.97 13.79 -10.99
N SER A 279 17.12 14.06 -12.28
CA SER A 279 16.67 13.09 -13.29
C SER A 279 17.55 11.83 -13.26
N THR A 280 17.00 10.69 -13.67
CA THR A 280 17.77 9.44 -13.72
C THR A 280 18.97 9.55 -14.63
N LYS A 281 18.84 10.29 -15.73
CA LYS A 281 19.93 10.55 -16.66
C LYS A 281 21.07 11.36 -16.03
N GLU A 282 20.74 12.37 -15.20
CA GLU A 282 21.76 13.14 -14.47
C GLU A 282 22.43 12.27 -13.41
N LEU A 283 21.65 11.47 -12.67
CA LEU A 283 22.15 10.58 -11.64
C LEU A 283 23.13 9.54 -12.19
N LEU A 284 22.87 9.02 -13.38
CA LEU A 284 23.67 7.96 -14.00
C LEU A 284 24.72 8.46 -15.00
N ASN A 285 24.96 9.78 -15.11
CA ASN A 285 25.83 10.36 -16.15
C ASN A 285 27.29 9.91 -16.07
N GLU A 286 27.75 9.50 -14.89
CA GLU A 286 29.14 9.05 -14.63
C GLU A 286 29.25 7.51 -14.53
N THR A 287 28.13 6.77 -14.71
CA THR A 287 28.15 5.32 -14.62
C THR A 287 28.64 4.69 -15.92
N ASP A 288 29.35 3.57 -15.80
CA ASP A 288 29.63 2.73 -16.95
C ASP A 288 28.38 1.95 -17.34
N GLY A 289 27.86 2.21 -18.52
CA GLY A 289 26.68 1.52 -19.06
C GLY A 289 26.87 0.01 -19.26
N SER A 290 28.07 -0.54 -19.02
CA SER A 290 28.33 -2.00 -19.02
C SER A 290 27.86 -2.69 -17.75
N ASP A 291 27.76 -1.96 -16.62
CA ASP A 291 27.35 -2.50 -15.33
C ASP A 291 25.86 -2.84 -15.30
N PHE A 292 25.48 -3.80 -14.46
CA PHE A 292 24.07 -3.98 -14.10
C PHE A 292 23.64 -2.85 -13.18
N ILE A 293 22.65 -2.07 -13.61
CA ILE A 293 22.18 -0.89 -12.89
C ILE A 293 20.86 -1.20 -12.17
N LEU A 294 20.90 -1.22 -10.83
CA LEU A 294 19.73 -1.30 -9.96
C LEU A 294 19.38 0.07 -9.43
N LEU A 295 18.17 0.54 -9.72
CA LEU A 295 17.62 1.80 -9.23
C LEU A 295 16.66 1.56 -8.07
N MET A 296 16.92 2.17 -6.93
CA MET A 296 15.98 2.33 -5.82
C MET A 296 15.22 3.64 -6.01
N ASP A 297 13.93 3.57 -6.26
CA ASP A 297 13.03 4.72 -6.36
C ASP A 297 11.71 4.37 -5.69
N HIS A 298 11.37 5.06 -4.60
CA HIS A 298 10.21 4.71 -3.79
C HIS A 298 8.92 4.67 -4.61
N GLN A 299 8.68 5.66 -5.47
CA GLN A 299 7.49 5.69 -6.31
C GLN A 299 7.75 5.07 -7.68
N PRO A 300 6.86 4.18 -8.19
CA PRO A 300 6.98 3.57 -9.52
C PRO A 300 6.56 4.56 -10.62
N VAL A 301 7.43 5.52 -10.92
CA VAL A 301 7.18 6.60 -11.89
C VAL A 301 8.38 6.77 -12.82
N GLU A 302 8.15 7.49 -13.94
CA GLU A 302 9.21 7.82 -14.91
C GLU A 302 9.86 6.56 -15.51
N LEU A 303 9.06 5.49 -15.70
CA LEU A 303 9.59 4.18 -16.13
C LEU A 303 10.25 4.24 -17.51
N GLN A 304 9.70 5.05 -18.43
CA GLN A 304 10.30 5.22 -19.75
C GLN A 304 11.63 5.98 -19.65
N GLU A 305 11.70 7.05 -18.84
CA GLU A 305 12.96 7.79 -18.62
C GLU A 305 14.03 6.91 -17.99
N ASN A 306 13.66 6.07 -17.02
CA ASN A 306 14.56 5.15 -16.36
C ASN A 306 15.10 4.09 -17.32
N GLN A 307 14.24 3.56 -18.20
CA GLN A 307 14.63 2.66 -19.27
C GLN A 307 15.60 3.34 -20.25
N GLU A 308 15.29 4.57 -20.69
CA GLU A 308 16.14 5.35 -21.62
C GLU A 308 17.49 5.74 -20.99
N ALA A 309 17.54 5.92 -19.67
CA ALA A 309 18.76 6.18 -18.92
C ALA A 309 19.63 4.93 -18.71
N GLY A 310 19.16 3.73 -19.09
CA GLY A 310 19.93 2.48 -19.03
C GLY A 310 19.78 1.71 -17.73
N VAL A 311 18.73 1.97 -16.93
CA VAL A 311 18.40 1.16 -15.73
C VAL A 311 18.02 -0.25 -16.18
N ASP A 312 18.59 -1.27 -15.54
CA ASP A 312 18.26 -2.68 -15.77
C ASP A 312 17.12 -3.15 -14.85
N LEU A 313 17.14 -2.72 -13.58
CA LEU A 313 16.12 -3.07 -12.58
C LEU A 313 15.75 -1.86 -11.74
N GLN A 314 14.46 -1.52 -11.67
CA GLN A 314 13.91 -0.58 -10.69
C GLN A 314 13.19 -1.34 -9.58
N LEU A 315 13.41 -0.93 -8.33
CA LEU A 315 12.68 -1.40 -7.15
C LEU A 315 11.88 -0.25 -6.55
N SER A 316 10.58 -0.48 -6.34
CA SER A 316 9.65 0.54 -5.83
C SER A 316 8.66 -0.05 -4.82
N GLY A 317 8.08 0.83 -4.00
CA GLY A 317 6.99 0.57 -3.07
C GLY A 317 5.81 1.51 -3.30
N HIS A 318 5.42 2.29 -2.26
CA HIS A 318 4.50 3.43 -2.28
C HIS A 318 3.01 3.10 -2.48
N THR A 319 2.68 2.26 -3.42
CA THR A 319 1.29 2.00 -3.85
C THR A 319 0.53 1.10 -2.90
N HIS A 320 1.24 0.41 -2.01
CA HIS A 320 0.70 -0.65 -1.15
C HIS A 320 -0.09 -1.73 -1.91
N GLY A 321 0.12 -1.87 -3.24
CA GLY A 321 -0.71 -2.73 -4.08
C GLY A 321 -2.21 -2.36 -4.02
N GLY A 322 -2.51 -1.09 -3.75
CA GLY A 322 -3.86 -0.57 -3.54
C GLY A 322 -4.49 -0.94 -2.20
N GLN A 323 -3.76 -1.55 -1.28
CA GLN A 323 -4.11 -1.98 0.09
C GLN A 323 -5.56 -2.49 0.27
N ILE A 324 -6.58 -1.71 -0.06
CA ILE A 324 -8.02 -2.04 0.06
C ILE A 324 -8.62 -2.29 -1.32
N TRP A 325 -9.19 -3.50 -1.51
CA TRP A 325 -9.98 -3.78 -2.71
C TRP A 325 -11.24 -2.89 -2.76
N PRO A 326 -11.61 -2.29 -3.92
CA PRO A 326 -10.98 -2.46 -5.24
C PRO A 326 -10.04 -1.32 -5.66
N ILE A 327 -9.40 -0.63 -4.72
CA ILE A 327 -8.61 0.59 -5.00
C ILE A 327 -7.50 0.34 -6.02
N GLY A 328 -6.72 -0.75 -5.87
CA GLY A 328 -5.68 -1.10 -6.82
C GLY A 328 -6.23 -1.30 -8.24
N LEU A 329 -7.33 -2.03 -8.38
CA LEU A 329 -8.00 -2.23 -9.67
C LEU A 329 -8.49 -0.90 -10.29
N ILE A 330 -9.03 0.00 -9.47
CA ILE A 330 -9.46 1.32 -9.93
C ILE A 330 -8.26 2.17 -10.36
N SER A 331 -7.16 2.12 -9.61
CA SER A 331 -5.91 2.80 -9.95
C SER A 331 -5.39 2.35 -11.32
N ASP A 332 -5.31 1.04 -11.55
CA ASP A 332 -4.87 0.47 -12.83
C ASP A 332 -5.81 0.88 -13.99
N MET A 333 -7.14 0.81 -13.78
CA MET A 333 -8.13 1.18 -14.79
C MET A 333 -8.13 2.66 -15.15
N LEU A 334 -7.81 3.54 -14.21
CA LEU A 334 -7.79 4.99 -14.40
C LEU A 334 -6.39 5.53 -14.75
N GLY A 335 -5.36 4.67 -14.76
CA GLY A 335 -3.99 5.06 -15.04
C GLY A 335 -3.40 5.98 -13.96
N PHE A 336 -3.78 5.77 -12.69
CA PHE A 336 -3.19 6.48 -11.55
C PHE A 336 -1.86 5.83 -11.18
N GLY A 337 -0.77 6.27 -11.79
CA GLY A 337 0.55 5.67 -11.69
C GLY A 337 0.86 4.72 -12.87
N GLU A 338 2.13 4.39 -13.03
CA GLU A 338 2.61 3.61 -14.18
C GLU A 338 2.57 2.10 -13.91
N LEU A 339 2.77 1.68 -12.65
CA LEU A 339 2.61 0.30 -12.20
C LEU A 339 2.18 0.28 -10.75
N ASN A 340 1.05 -0.39 -10.45
CA ASN A 340 0.53 -0.43 -9.08
C ASN A 340 1.17 -1.55 -8.23
N TYR A 341 1.49 -2.71 -8.81
CA TYR A 341 2.01 -3.85 -8.05
C TYR A 341 2.60 -4.92 -8.96
N GLY A 342 3.62 -5.62 -8.44
CA GLY A 342 4.19 -6.81 -9.05
C GLY A 342 5.38 -6.52 -9.95
N TYR A 343 5.62 -7.41 -10.91
CA TYR A 343 6.79 -7.36 -11.78
C TYR A 343 6.39 -7.12 -13.24
N GLN A 344 7.17 -6.28 -13.92
CA GLN A 344 7.03 -6.02 -15.35
C GLN A 344 8.40 -5.96 -16.01
N LYS A 345 8.48 -6.38 -17.27
CA LYS A 345 9.68 -6.29 -18.12
C LYS A 345 9.34 -5.61 -19.44
N SER A 346 10.20 -4.67 -19.86
CA SER A 346 10.13 -3.95 -21.13
C SER A 346 11.53 -3.89 -21.76
N GLY A 347 11.80 -4.76 -22.76
CA GLY A 347 13.16 -4.93 -23.27
C GLY A 347 14.11 -5.44 -22.18
N ASN A 348 15.19 -4.71 -21.94
CA ASN A 348 16.14 -5.03 -20.86
C ASN A 348 15.73 -4.43 -19.52
N PHE A 349 14.88 -3.40 -19.51
CA PHE A 349 14.36 -2.76 -18.29
C PHE A 349 13.36 -3.67 -17.58
N GLN A 350 13.54 -3.79 -16.27
CA GLN A 350 12.68 -4.57 -15.38
C GLN A 350 12.29 -3.70 -14.20
N ILE A 351 11.08 -3.92 -13.67
CA ILE A 351 10.62 -3.24 -12.45
C ILE A 351 9.89 -4.23 -11.56
N ALA A 352 10.17 -4.15 -10.25
CA ALA A 352 9.39 -4.82 -9.23
C ALA A 352 8.83 -3.78 -8.24
N VAL A 353 7.49 -3.76 -8.11
CA VAL A 353 6.77 -2.91 -7.16
C VAL A 353 6.23 -3.78 -6.04
N SER A 354 6.75 -3.57 -4.84
CA SER A 354 6.28 -4.27 -3.64
C SER A 354 4.96 -3.69 -3.13
N SER A 355 4.15 -4.54 -2.54
CA SER A 355 2.99 -4.07 -1.78
C SER A 355 3.35 -3.56 -0.38
N GLY A 356 4.61 -3.66 0.02
CA GLY A 356 5.10 -3.24 1.32
C GLY A 356 4.99 -4.30 2.42
N ILE A 357 5.93 -4.24 3.39
CA ILE A 357 5.99 -5.19 4.51
C ILE A 357 4.88 -4.98 5.53
N ALA A 358 4.35 -3.76 5.61
CA ALA A 358 3.23 -3.39 6.48
C ALA A 358 2.24 -2.50 5.71
N GLY A 359 1.36 -1.80 6.38
CA GLY A 359 0.36 -0.95 5.73
C GLY A 359 0.22 0.39 6.41
N TRP A 360 -0.32 1.34 5.67
CA TRP A 360 -0.54 2.70 6.13
C TRP A 360 -1.96 2.90 6.66
N GLY A 361 -2.11 3.68 7.73
CA GLY A 361 -3.37 4.18 8.29
C GLY A 361 -4.18 3.16 9.09
N TYR A 362 -4.54 2.01 8.54
CA TYR A 362 -5.35 0.99 9.22
C TYR A 362 -4.83 -0.44 8.98
N PRO A 363 -5.01 -1.38 9.95
CA PRO A 363 -4.36 -2.69 9.92
C PRO A 363 -5.12 -3.71 9.06
N ILE A 364 -5.51 -3.35 7.84
CA ILE A 364 -6.30 -4.19 6.93
C ILE A 364 -5.78 -4.08 5.51
N ARG A 365 -5.61 -5.24 4.86
CA ARG A 365 -5.26 -5.41 3.47
C ARG A 365 -6.21 -6.37 2.78
N THR A 366 -7.16 -5.89 1.99
CA THR A 366 -8.09 -6.74 1.25
C THR A 366 -7.74 -6.88 -0.24
N GLY A 367 -6.86 -6.04 -0.76
CA GLY A 367 -6.43 -6.03 -2.17
C GLY A 367 -5.19 -6.85 -2.47
N CYS A 368 -4.31 -7.01 -1.48
CA CYS A 368 -3.01 -7.70 -1.63
C CYS A 368 -2.56 -8.32 -0.30
N HIS A 369 -1.31 -8.77 -0.22
CA HIS A 369 -0.67 -9.25 1.01
C HIS A 369 0.42 -8.27 1.45
N SER A 370 0.80 -8.28 2.73
CA SER A 370 2.08 -7.73 3.16
C SER A 370 3.21 -8.63 2.69
N GLU A 371 4.30 -8.05 2.18
CA GLU A 371 5.42 -8.82 1.65
C GLU A 371 6.76 -8.09 1.80
N TYR A 372 7.83 -8.85 1.72
CA TYR A 372 9.16 -8.38 1.35
C TYR A 372 9.64 -9.14 0.12
N LEU A 373 10.51 -8.53 -0.66
CA LEU A 373 11.01 -9.16 -1.87
C LEU A 373 12.37 -9.78 -1.63
N MET A 374 12.58 -10.98 -2.19
CA MET A 374 13.89 -11.61 -2.36
C MET A 374 14.17 -11.73 -3.86
N LEU A 375 15.21 -11.08 -4.33
CA LEU A 375 15.56 -11.05 -5.73
C LEU A 375 16.89 -11.78 -5.97
N THR A 376 16.92 -12.67 -6.95
CA THR A 376 18.15 -13.26 -7.45
C THR A 376 18.44 -12.69 -8.84
N ILE A 377 19.52 -11.92 -8.95
CA ILE A 377 19.98 -11.34 -10.22
C ILE A 377 21.00 -12.30 -10.80
N THR A 378 20.72 -12.83 -11.99
CA THR A 378 21.49 -13.89 -12.63
C THR A 378 21.59 -13.66 -14.15
N LYS A 379 22.60 -14.28 -14.79
CA LYS A 379 22.73 -14.33 -16.26
C LYS A 379 21.64 -15.14 -16.91
#